data_91dde5a8c001f59e27e4b376b2aa1dfa
#
_entry.id   91dde5a8c001f59e27e4b376b2aa1dfa
#
_cell.length_a   1.000
_cell.length_b   1.000
_cell.length_c   1.000
_cell.angle_alpha   90.00
_cell.angle_beta   90.00
_cell.angle_gamma   90.00
#
_symmetry.space_group_name_H-M   'P 1'
#
loop_
_entity.id
_entity.type
_entity.pdbx_description
1 polymer ?
#
loop_
_entity_poly.entity_id
_entity_poly.type
_entity_poly.pdbx_seq_one_letter_code
_entity_poly.pdbx_strand_id
1 'polypeptide(L)'
;MKNCILRARNQRAPGSLLKICLLILCVGTANAESTPSERSLTLSSGANATLTLPADSSSARGMVIMIHGWSGQKDEVGDLFKRQAKALAERNIASLRMNIRGESEREATNYRLTSTFVSRVQDAQAGVDWAIEHYRLLPIGLLGFSYGGATAMELISQEPTQYQSLVLWSSILNPNELFIGQPAEPFRQALETGEGAIQDWATLLITREHVLGMIGFDPLRGLPRYRGALLSLRGSEDSVPQHDPKILKQAGGTRLEYRILQGADHIFNAFDPTKRYGERIIEQTASWFEQTLPPIQAQATNPRQTTP
;
A
#
# COMPACT_ATOMS: atom_id res chain seq x y z
N MET A 1 11.61 -67.64 16.14
CA MET A 1 11.35 -69.08 16.23
C MET A 1 10.37 -69.48 15.13
N LYS A 2 10.73 -70.54 14.43
CA LYS A 2 10.00 -71.35 13.44
C LYS A 2 9.80 -70.71 12.05
N ASN A 3 10.75 -70.97 11.24
CA ASN A 3 10.89 -71.79 10.01
C ASN A 3 9.60 -72.45 9.51
N CYS A 4 9.28 -72.29 8.23
CA CYS A 4 8.87 -73.40 7.38
C CYS A 4 9.23 -73.10 5.94
N ILE A 5 9.94 -74.02 5.38
CA ILE A 5 10.64 -74.26 4.15
C ILE A 5 9.73 -74.99 3.17
N LEU A 6 9.94 -74.72 1.85
CA LEU A 6 9.81 -75.61 0.67
C LEU A 6 8.41 -75.99 0.14
N ARG A 7 8.14 -75.81 -1.16
CA ARG A 7 8.60 -76.66 -2.29
C ARG A 7 8.23 -76.08 -3.66
N ALA A 8 9.20 -76.07 -4.50
CA ALA A 8 9.04 -75.89 -5.93
C ALA A 8 8.29 -77.03 -6.60
N ARG A 9 7.49 -76.75 -7.63
CA ARG A 9 7.13 -77.68 -8.68
C ARG A 9 7.09 -77.00 -10.05
N ASN A 10 8.02 -77.39 -10.87
CA ASN A 10 8.16 -77.11 -12.28
C ASN A 10 7.00 -77.70 -13.04
N GLN A 11 6.34 -76.96 -13.91
CA GLN A 11 5.75 -77.52 -15.13
C GLN A 11 5.82 -76.50 -16.26
N ARG A 12 6.24 -76.95 -17.41
CA ARG A 12 6.55 -76.23 -18.65
C ARG A 12 5.29 -75.95 -19.46
N ALA A 13 5.21 -74.68 -19.93
CA ALA A 13 4.90 -74.17 -21.28
C ALA A 13 3.60 -74.62 -22.01
N PRO A 14 3.10 -73.94 -23.09
CA PRO A 14 3.59 -72.72 -23.76
C PRO A 14 2.46 -71.72 -24.13
N GLY A 15 2.80 -70.59 -24.62
CA GLY A 15 1.84 -69.70 -25.30
C GLY A 15 2.04 -68.22 -25.07
N SER A 16 2.80 -67.64 -25.95
CA SER A 16 3.00 -66.22 -26.11
C SER A 16 1.74 -65.38 -26.02
N LEU A 17 1.77 -64.34 -25.21
CA LEU A 17 1.14 -63.04 -25.53
C LEU A 17 1.80 -61.98 -24.65
N LEU A 18 2.75 -61.29 -25.26
CA LEU A 18 3.45 -60.14 -24.69
C LEU A 18 2.43 -59.00 -24.55
N LYS A 19 1.80 -58.84 -23.36
CA LYS A 19 1.02 -57.68 -23.05
C LYS A 19 2.00 -56.57 -22.66
N ILE A 20 2.29 -55.70 -23.61
CA ILE A 20 2.95 -54.41 -23.35
C ILE A 20 1.97 -53.56 -22.54
N CYS A 21 2.17 -53.51 -21.23
CA CYS A 21 1.55 -52.50 -20.38
C CYS A 21 2.23 -51.17 -20.68
N LEU A 22 1.59 -50.36 -21.51
CA LEU A 22 1.96 -48.97 -21.72
C LEU A 22 1.65 -48.23 -20.42
N LEU A 23 2.65 -48.04 -19.56
CA LEU A 23 2.56 -47.13 -18.42
C LEU A 23 2.51 -45.71 -18.99
N ILE A 24 1.32 -45.15 -19.10
CA ILE A 24 1.14 -43.71 -19.30
C ILE A 24 1.55 -43.05 -18.00
N LEU A 25 2.80 -42.57 -17.92
CA LEU A 25 3.20 -41.59 -16.92
C LEU A 25 2.41 -40.31 -17.19
N CYS A 26 1.30 -40.13 -16.49
CA CYS A 26 0.71 -38.82 -16.33
C CYS A 26 1.72 -37.99 -15.52
N VAL A 27 2.61 -37.30 -16.22
CA VAL A 27 3.35 -36.19 -15.61
C VAL A 27 2.32 -35.08 -15.34
N GLY A 28 1.72 -35.15 -14.19
CA GLY A 28 0.97 -34.02 -13.68
C GLY A 28 1.96 -32.87 -13.53
N THR A 29 1.89 -31.88 -14.41
CA THR A 29 2.51 -30.59 -14.17
C THR A 29 1.79 -30.03 -12.97
N ALA A 30 2.36 -30.21 -11.77
CA ALA A 30 1.99 -29.41 -10.64
C ALA A 30 2.30 -27.95 -11.05
N ASN A 31 1.28 -27.20 -11.42
CA ASN A 31 1.39 -25.76 -11.45
C ASN A 31 1.74 -25.34 -10.02
N ALA A 32 3.00 -25.05 -9.77
CA ALA A 32 3.39 -24.36 -8.56
C ALA A 32 2.58 -23.05 -8.58
N GLU A 33 1.62 -22.92 -7.67
CA GLU A 33 0.94 -21.65 -7.45
C GLU A 33 2.03 -20.63 -7.12
N SER A 34 2.32 -19.76 -8.07
CA SER A 34 3.28 -18.70 -7.88
C SER A 34 2.70 -17.76 -6.81
N THR A 35 3.45 -17.53 -5.74
CA THR A 35 3.03 -16.65 -4.64
C THR A 35 3.49 -15.22 -4.93
N PRO A 36 2.78 -14.21 -4.41
CA PRO A 36 3.26 -12.83 -4.44
C PRO A 36 4.70 -12.71 -3.91
N SER A 37 5.52 -11.89 -4.54
CA SER A 37 6.92 -11.69 -4.17
C SER A 37 7.15 -10.30 -3.57
N GLU A 38 8.07 -10.21 -2.60
CA GLU A 38 8.49 -8.95 -2.00
C GLU A 38 9.97 -8.69 -2.26
N ARG A 39 10.31 -7.43 -2.55
CA ARG A 39 11.69 -6.97 -2.74
C ARG A 39 11.90 -5.64 -2.04
N SER A 40 12.91 -5.58 -1.17
CA SER A 40 13.38 -4.32 -0.59
C SER A 40 14.21 -3.54 -1.60
N LEU A 41 14.08 -2.22 -1.57
CA LEU A 41 14.85 -1.29 -2.41
C LEU A 41 15.04 0.04 -1.69
N THR A 42 16.00 0.83 -2.18
CA THR A 42 16.21 2.20 -1.74
C THR A 42 15.84 3.14 -2.88
N LEU A 43 15.00 4.12 -2.60
CA LEU A 43 14.57 5.15 -3.55
C LEU A 43 15.68 6.18 -3.81
N SER A 44 15.53 6.97 -4.85
CA SER A 44 16.46 8.06 -5.19
C SER A 44 16.61 9.11 -4.08
N SER A 45 15.57 9.28 -3.26
CA SER A 45 15.62 10.12 -2.06
C SER A 45 16.44 9.54 -0.91
N GLY A 46 16.83 8.26 -0.96
CA GLY A 46 17.44 7.50 0.13
C GLY A 46 16.44 6.79 1.03
N ALA A 47 15.14 6.95 0.81
CA ALA A 47 14.11 6.26 1.60
C ALA A 47 14.08 4.76 1.28
N ASN A 48 13.93 3.92 2.31
CA ASN A 48 13.75 2.48 2.14
C ASN A 48 12.31 2.16 1.76
N ALA A 49 12.15 1.25 0.80
CA ALA A 49 10.85 0.81 0.34
C ALA A 49 10.77 -0.71 0.17
N THR A 50 9.56 -1.24 0.09
CA THR A 50 9.29 -2.63 -0.25
C THR A 50 8.30 -2.68 -1.39
N LEU A 51 8.74 -3.25 -2.51
CA LEU A 51 7.90 -3.59 -3.64
C LEU A 51 7.24 -4.94 -3.39
N THR A 52 5.93 -5.01 -3.57
CA THR A 52 5.17 -6.26 -3.59
C THR A 52 4.58 -6.46 -4.98
N LEU A 53 4.88 -7.59 -5.60
CA LEU A 53 4.41 -7.95 -6.95
C LEU A 53 3.41 -9.09 -6.88
N PRO A 54 2.41 -9.11 -7.77
CA PRO A 54 1.57 -10.28 -8.00
C PRO A 54 2.40 -11.52 -8.34
N ALA A 55 1.80 -12.68 -8.18
CA ALA A 55 2.40 -13.96 -8.53
C ALA A 55 2.86 -14.01 -9.99
N ASP A 56 2.05 -13.50 -10.91
CA ASP A 56 2.44 -13.18 -12.28
C ASP A 56 2.58 -11.66 -12.43
N SER A 57 3.80 -11.15 -12.32
CA SER A 57 4.08 -9.74 -12.44
C SER A 57 3.78 -9.16 -13.83
N SER A 58 3.71 -10.02 -14.88
CA SER A 58 3.35 -9.58 -16.24
C SER A 58 1.85 -9.25 -16.36
N SER A 59 1.03 -9.78 -15.46
CA SER A 59 -0.41 -9.54 -15.41
C SER A 59 -0.79 -8.34 -14.52
N ALA A 60 0.20 -7.64 -13.95
CA ALA A 60 -0.07 -6.49 -13.09
C ALA A 60 -0.88 -5.43 -13.82
N ARG A 61 -2.01 -5.03 -13.22
CA ARG A 61 -2.97 -4.09 -13.80
C ARG A 61 -2.82 -2.66 -13.30
N GLY A 62 -2.01 -2.44 -12.28
CA GLY A 62 -1.74 -1.13 -11.69
C GLY A 62 -0.69 -1.21 -10.61
N MET A 63 -0.23 -0.04 -10.17
CA MET A 63 0.73 0.14 -9.07
C MET A 63 0.13 1.05 -8.01
N VAL A 64 0.13 0.65 -6.75
CA VAL A 64 -0.34 1.46 -5.62
C VAL A 64 0.86 1.91 -4.78
N ILE A 65 1.02 3.23 -4.64
CA ILE A 65 2.01 3.84 -3.76
C ILE A 65 1.35 4.07 -2.40
N MET A 66 1.95 3.54 -1.34
CA MET A 66 1.38 3.52 0.01
C MET A 66 2.21 4.40 0.94
N ILE A 67 1.58 5.43 1.53
CA ILE A 67 2.21 6.51 2.29
C ILE A 67 1.68 6.47 3.72
N HIS A 68 2.58 6.14 4.67
CA HIS A 68 2.25 5.95 6.08
C HIS A 68 1.90 7.23 6.84
N GLY A 69 1.30 7.07 8.00
CA GLY A 69 0.94 8.14 8.92
C GLY A 69 2.14 8.83 9.58
N TRP A 70 1.84 9.80 10.45
CA TRP A 70 2.85 10.52 11.23
C TRP A 70 3.58 9.58 12.18
N SER A 71 4.90 9.72 12.29
CA SER A 71 5.78 8.84 13.08
C SER A 71 5.63 7.33 12.79
N GLY A 72 5.04 6.99 11.65
CA GLY A 72 4.81 5.62 11.21
C GLY A 72 6.00 5.00 10.47
N GLN A 73 5.75 3.87 9.85
CA GLN A 73 6.68 3.15 9.00
C GLN A 73 5.94 2.49 7.82
N LYS A 74 6.68 2.01 6.83
CA LYS A 74 6.13 1.44 5.58
C LYS A 74 5.14 0.28 5.76
N ASP A 75 5.19 -0.46 6.86
CA ASP A 75 4.30 -1.59 7.12
C ASP A 75 3.05 -1.18 7.91
N GLU A 76 3.06 0.03 8.50
CA GLU A 76 2.00 0.64 9.31
C GLU A 76 1.67 -0.12 10.60
N VAL A 77 0.78 0.47 11.40
CA VAL A 77 0.27 -0.10 12.64
C VAL A 77 -0.41 -1.45 12.39
N GLY A 78 -0.07 -2.48 13.19
CA GLY A 78 -0.64 -3.82 13.04
C GLY A 78 -0.40 -4.44 11.65
N ASP A 79 0.70 -4.10 10.99
CA ASP A 79 1.05 -4.56 9.64
C ASP A 79 -0.04 -4.25 8.58
N LEU A 80 -0.86 -3.21 8.78
CA LEU A 80 -1.98 -2.90 7.89
C LEU A 80 -1.55 -2.72 6.44
N PHE A 81 -0.44 -2.01 6.19
CA PHE A 81 0.05 -1.80 4.82
C PHE A 81 0.68 -3.06 4.23
N LYS A 82 1.37 -3.85 5.04
CA LYS A 82 1.89 -5.14 4.59
C LYS A 82 0.76 -6.09 4.19
N ARG A 83 -0.30 -6.14 5.01
CA ARG A 83 -1.51 -6.93 4.71
C ARG A 83 -2.25 -6.40 3.49
N GLN A 84 -2.33 -5.08 3.34
CA GLN A 84 -2.92 -4.44 2.16
C GLN A 84 -2.14 -4.77 0.88
N ALA A 85 -0.81 -4.75 0.93
CA ALA A 85 0.04 -5.10 -0.20
C ALA A 85 -0.23 -6.54 -0.68
N LYS A 86 -0.39 -7.48 0.26
CA LYS A 86 -0.78 -8.86 -0.06
C LYS A 86 -2.15 -8.92 -0.74
N ALA A 87 -3.16 -8.25 -0.18
CA ALA A 87 -4.51 -8.23 -0.75
C ALA A 87 -4.58 -7.58 -2.15
N LEU A 88 -3.72 -6.60 -2.43
CA LEU A 88 -3.56 -6.02 -3.76
C LEU A 88 -2.92 -7.01 -4.73
N ALA A 89 -1.84 -7.69 -4.31
CA ALA A 89 -1.15 -8.66 -5.15
C ALA A 89 -2.05 -9.85 -5.54
N GLU A 90 -2.94 -10.29 -4.64
CA GLU A 90 -3.97 -11.30 -4.91
C GLU A 90 -5.00 -10.83 -5.98
N ARG A 91 -5.07 -9.52 -6.28
CA ARG A 91 -5.90 -8.91 -7.33
C ARG A 91 -5.09 -8.42 -8.54
N ASN A 92 -3.88 -8.93 -8.71
CA ASN A 92 -2.96 -8.53 -9.77
C ASN A 92 -2.61 -7.04 -9.76
N ILE A 93 -2.51 -6.43 -8.56
CA ILE A 93 -2.09 -5.05 -8.37
C ILE A 93 -0.75 -5.04 -7.62
N ALA A 94 0.27 -4.46 -8.22
CA ALA A 94 1.55 -4.24 -7.57
C ALA A 94 1.44 -3.10 -6.55
N SER A 95 2.31 -3.09 -5.55
CA SER A 95 2.35 -1.99 -4.58
C SER A 95 3.76 -1.68 -4.12
N LEU A 96 3.98 -0.42 -3.81
CA LEU A 96 5.21 0.09 -3.22
C LEU A 96 4.86 0.80 -1.92
N ARG A 97 5.32 0.25 -0.79
CA ARG A 97 5.23 0.86 0.54
C ARG A 97 6.60 1.35 0.95
N MET A 98 6.69 2.57 1.46
CA MET A 98 7.95 3.23 1.74
C MET A 98 7.99 3.84 3.13
N ASN A 99 9.21 3.95 3.67
CA ASN A 99 9.48 4.79 4.83
C ASN A 99 9.59 6.26 4.39
N ILE A 100 9.23 7.16 5.30
CA ILE A 100 9.55 8.58 5.20
C ILE A 100 10.79 8.82 6.06
N ARG A 101 11.82 9.41 5.48
CA ARG A 101 13.05 9.73 6.19
C ARG A 101 12.80 10.72 7.30
N GLY A 102 13.46 10.53 8.43
CA GLY A 102 13.26 11.36 9.62
C GLY A 102 11.96 11.10 10.39
N GLU A 103 11.24 10.01 10.09
CA GLU A 103 10.08 9.55 10.86
C GLU A 103 10.17 8.07 11.23
N SER A 104 10.72 7.26 10.36
CA SER A 104 10.74 5.80 10.49
C SER A 104 12.02 5.26 11.14
N GLU A 105 13.00 6.12 11.38
CA GLU A 105 14.28 5.74 11.96
C GLU A 105 14.16 5.66 13.48
N ARG A 106 14.23 4.44 14.00
CA ARG A 106 14.16 4.16 15.44
C ARG A 106 15.55 4.25 16.06
N GLU A 107 15.85 5.33 16.74
CA GLU A 107 16.89 5.30 17.77
C GLU A 107 16.29 4.72 19.06
N ALA A 108 17.03 3.90 19.77
CA ALA A 108 16.58 2.85 20.71
C ALA A 108 15.56 3.23 21.81
N THR A 109 15.27 4.49 22.06
CA THR A 109 14.33 4.92 23.12
C THR A 109 13.42 6.10 22.76
N ASN A 110 13.80 6.93 21.79
CA ASN A 110 13.04 8.12 21.41
C ASN A 110 12.94 8.23 19.89
N TYR A 111 11.73 8.54 19.41
CA TYR A 111 11.51 8.81 18.00
C TYR A 111 11.74 10.30 17.73
N ARG A 112 12.86 10.63 17.11
CA ARG A 112 13.17 12.01 16.73
C ARG A 112 12.63 12.31 15.34
N LEU A 113 11.66 13.23 15.27
CA LEU A 113 10.99 13.60 14.03
C LEU A 113 11.71 14.80 13.40
N THR A 114 12.42 14.55 12.32
CA THR A 114 13.19 15.57 11.58
C THR A 114 12.63 15.83 10.19
N SER A 115 11.63 15.05 9.75
CA SER A 115 10.96 15.28 8.47
C SER A 115 10.27 16.62 8.42
N THR A 116 10.16 17.19 7.24
CA THR A 116 9.25 18.32 6.94
C THR A 116 8.17 17.82 6.00
N PHE A 117 7.08 18.57 5.83
CA PHE A 117 6.07 18.19 4.84
C PHE A 117 6.66 18.12 3.42
N VAL A 118 7.57 19.02 3.09
CA VAL A 118 8.31 19.00 1.81
C VAL A 118 9.10 17.71 1.65
N SER A 119 9.89 17.32 2.68
CA SER A 119 10.68 16.08 2.58
C SER A 119 9.81 14.82 2.50
N ARG A 120 8.65 14.81 3.16
CA ARG A 120 7.66 13.74 3.02
C ARG A 120 7.15 13.61 1.59
N VAL A 121 6.76 14.74 0.99
CA VAL A 121 6.30 14.78 -0.41
C VAL A 121 7.41 14.34 -1.36
N GLN A 122 8.66 14.76 -1.12
CA GLN A 122 9.82 14.34 -1.93
C GLN A 122 10.05 12.83 -1.85
N ASP A 123 9.97 12.22 -0.67
CA ASP A 123 10.11 10.79 -0.52
C ASP A 123 8.98 10.02 -1.22
N ALA A 124 7.74 10.50 -1.08
CA ALA A 124 6.59 9.91 -1.76
C ALA A 124 6.69 10.07 -3.30
N GLN A 125 7.15 11.24 -3.78
CA GLN A 125 7.40 11.48 -5.20
C GLN A 125 8.50 10.55 -5.74
N ALA A 126 9.59 10.33 -4.98
CA ALA A 126 10.63 9.40 -5.38
C ALA A 126 10.10 7.96 -5.55
N GLY A 127 9.11 7.56 -4.76
CA GLY A 127 8.41 6.28 -4.93
C GLY A 127 7.56 6.24 -6.21
N VAL A 128 6.88 7.33 -6.52
CA VAL A 128 6.10 7.49 -7.77
C VAL A 128 7.04 7.46 -8.98
N ASP A 129 8.13 8.22 -8.95
CA ASP A 129 9.11 8.30 -10.05
C ASP A 129 9.74 6.93 -10.32
N TRP A 130 10.10 6.22 -9.24
CA TRP A 130 10.61 4.86 -9.34
C TRP A 130 9.60 3.92 -10.01
N ALA A 131 8.31 4.02 -9.65
CA ALA A 131 7.26 3.20 -10.25
C ALA A 131 7.07 3.53 -11.74
N ILE A 132 7.11 4.80 -12.12
CA ILE A 132 7.01 5.24 -13.52
C ILE A 132 8.21 4.74 -14.33
N GLU A 133 9.42 4.84 -13.78
CA GLU A 133 10.63 4.40 -14.46
C GLU A 133 10.62 2.90 -14.76
N HIS A 134 10.18 2.08 -13.79
CA HIS A 134 10.28 0.63 -13.87
C HIS A 134 9.02 -0.05 -14.42
N TYR A 135 7.85 0.62 -14.31
CA TYR A 135 6.53 0.08 -14.65
C TYR A 135 5.69 1.09 -15.44
N ARG A 136 6.27 1.68 -16.48
CA ARG A 136 5.74 2.80 -17.28
C ARG A 136 4.27 2.71 -17.70
N LEU A 137 3.78 1.50 -17.94
CA LEU A 137 2.43 1.30 -18.47
C LEU A 137 1.39 1.09 -17.38
N LEU A 138 1.80 0.93 -16.12
CA LEU A 138 0.86 0.70 -15.04
C LEU A 138 0.20 2.02 -14.62
N PRO A 139 -1.13 2.07 -14.55
CA PRO A 139 -1.83 3.18 -13.91
C PRO A 139 -1.46 3.22 -12.41
N ILE A 140 -1.28 4.44 -11.89
CA ILE A 140 -0.85 4.65 -10.51
C ILE A 140 -2.03 5.04 -9.63
N GLY A 141 -2.18 4.29 -8.51
CA GLY A 141 -3.03 4.65 -7.38
C GLY A 141 -2.21 5.11 -6.19
N LEU A 142 -2.81 5.92 -5.33
CA LEU A 142 -2.24 6.35 -4.06
C LEU A 142 -3.09 5.83 -2.90
N LEU A 143 -2.44 5.37 -1.84
CA LEU A 143 -3.05 5.08 -0.54
C LEU A 143 -2.34 5.90 0.53
N GLY A 144 -3.05 6.80 1.19
CA GLY A 144 -2.53 7.58 2.31
C GLY A 144 -3.27 7.28 3.61
N PHE A 145 -2.52 6.98 4.68
CA PHE A 145 -3.07 6.84 6.02
C PHE A 145 -2.73 8.07 6.87
N SER A 146 -3.72 8.62 7.58
CA SER A 146 -3.51 9.74 8.51
C SER A 146 -2.75 10.90 7.83
N TYR A 147 -1.56 11.27 8.32
CA TYR A 147 -0.69 12.28 7.70
C TYR A 147 -0.25 11.91 6.27
N GLY A 148 -0.17 10.61 5.96
CA GLY A 148 0.07 10.13 4.59
C GLY A 148 -1.00 10.56 3.59
N GLY A 149 -2.22 10.82 4.08
CA GLY A 149 -3.30 11.37 3.26
C GLY A 149 -3.02 12.79 2.77
N ALA A 150 -2.58 13.69 3.66
CA ALA A 150 -2.15 15.04 3.27
C ALA A 150 -1.00 14.98 2.24
N THR A 151 -0.05 14.04 2.45
CA THR A 151 1.07 13.81 1.50
C THR A 151 0.56 13.36 0.13
N ALA A 152 -0.37 12.39 0.09
CA ALA A 152 -0.98 11.93 -1.16
C ALA A 152 -1.78 13.06 -1.86
N MET A 153 -2.49 13.88 -1.10
CA MET A 153 -3.22 15.05 -1.63
C MET A 153 -2.27 16.10 -2.22
N GLU A 154 -1.10 16.31 -1.63
CA GLU A 154 -0.10 17.22 -2.18
C GLU A 154 0.47 16.69 -3.51
N LEU A 155 0.76 15.39 -3.63
CA LEU A 155 1.14 14.79 -4.91
C LEU A 155 0.08 15.03 -5.99
N ILE A 156 -1.20 14.85 -5.66
CA ILE A 156 -2.32 15.15 -6.57
C ILE A 156 -2.36 16.64 -6.91
N SER A 157 -2.06 17.52 -5.95
CA SER A 157 -2.05 18.96 -6.21
C SER A 157 -0.98 19.39 -7.19
N GLN A 158 0.15 18.71 -7.18
CA GLN A 158 1.24 18.93 -8.10
C GLN A 158 0.91 18.38 -9.50
N GLU A 159 0.46 17.12 -9.58
CA GLU A 159 0.20 16.43 -10.84
C GLU A 159 -1.18 15.72 -10.82
N PRO A 160 -2.30 16.48 -10.93
CA PRO A 160 -3.65 15.95 -10.73
C PRO A 160 -4.12 14.92 -11.78
N THR A 161 -3.44 14.83 -12.92
CA THR A 161 -3.77 13.90 -14.01
C THR A 161 -2.97 12.60 -13.96
N GLN A 162 -1.95 12.53 -13.13
CA GLN A 162 -1.05 11.39 -13.06
C GLN A 162 -1.66 10.18 -12.35
N TYR A 163 -2.60 10.41 -11.43
CA TYR A 163 -3.12 9.37 -10.55
C TYR A 163 -4.55 8.99 -10.93
N GLN A 164 -4.81 7.68 -11.13
CA GLN A 164 -6.12 7.16 -11.52
C GLN A 164 -7.02 6.90 -10.33
N SER A 165 -6.44 6.66 -9.15
CA SER A 165 -7.20 6.31 -7.96
C SER A 165 -6.51 6.79 -6.69
N LEU A 166 -7.28 7.31 -5.74
CA LEU A 166 -6.85 7.71 -4.41
C LEU A 166 -7.69 7.03 -3.36
N VAL A 167 -7.05 6.43 -2.37
CA VAL A 167 -7.70 5.94 -1.14
C VAL A 167 -7.10 6.67 0.06
N LEU A 168 -7.96 7.16 0.92
CA LEU A 168 -7.61 7.85 2.16
C LEU A 168 -8.10 7.01 3.35
N TRP A 169 -7.20 6.62 4.25
CA TRP A 169 -7.52 5.95 5.50
C TRP A 169 -7.37 6.93 6.67
N SER A 170 -8.45 7.23 7.37
CA SER A 170 -8.43 8.12 8.56
C SER A 170 -7.53 9.35 8.37
N SER A 171 -7.55 9.92 7.17
CA SER A 171 -6.60 10.93 6.73
C SER A 171 -6.89 12.29 7.31
N ILE A 172 -5.82 13.03 7.64
CA ILE A 172 -5.84 14.50 7.64
C ILE A 172 -5.70 14.98 6.19
N LEU A 173 -6.20 16.16 5.88
CA LEU A 173 -6.12 16.77 4.54
C LEU A 173 -5.13 17.92 4.47
N ASN A 174 -4.74 18.47 5.63
CA ASN A 174 -3.75 19.53 5.72
C ASN A 174 -2.73 19.20 6.83
N PRO A 175 -1.42 19.40 6.63
CA PRO A 175 -0.40 19.17 7.66
C PRO A 175 -0.69 19.83 9.01
N ASN A 176 -1.28 21.03 9.00
CA ASN A 176 -1.63 21.78 10.20
C ASN A 176 -2.65 21.07 11.10
N GLU A 177 -3.40 20.12 10.57
CA GLU A 177 -4.39 19.36 11.35
C GLU A 177 -3.73 18.45 12.40
N LEU A 178 -2.43 18.13 12.25
CA LEU A 178 -1.68 17.41 13.28
C LEU A 178 -1.59 18.17 14.61
N PHE A 179 -1.72 19.49 14.58
CA PHE A 179 -1.71 20.30 15.81
C PHE A 179 -3.05 20.25 16.57
N ILE A 180 -4.14 19.85 15.90
CA ILE A 180 -5.48 19.84 16.48
C ILE A 180 -5.59 18.66 17.46
N GLY A 181 -5.99 18.97 18.70
CA GLY A 181 -6.13 17.97 19.76
C GLY A 181 -4.83 17.58 20.47
N GLN A 182 -3.68 18.06 19.99
CA GLN A 182 -2.40 17.87 20.67
C GLN A 182 -2.13 18.97 21.71
N PRO A 183 -1.39 18.66 22.80
CA PRO A 183 -0.92 19.69 23.73
C PRO A 183 -0.05 20.71 22.99
N ALA A 184 -0.33 22.00 23.18
CA ALA A 184 0.43 23.07 22.51
C ALA A 184 1.87 23.22 23.02
N GLU A 185 2.13 22.80 24.27
CA GLU A 185 3.42 23.01 24.94
C GLU A 185 4.63 22.36 24.21
N PRO A 186 4.58 21.09 23.74
CA PRO A 186 5.70 20.50 23.01
C PRO A 186 6.03 21.26 21.72
N PHE A 187 5.02 21.76 21.01
CA PHE A 187 5.22 22.53 19.78
C PHE A 187 5.85 23.89 20.09
N ARG A 188 5.36 24.59 21.15
CA ARG A 188 5.95 25.84 21.63
C ARG A 188 7.41 25.63 22.03
N GLN A 189 7.69 24.57 22.81
CA GLN A 189 9.04 24.22 23.23
C GLN A 189 9.95 23.97 22.03
N ALA A 190 9.48 23.20 21.02
CA ALA A 190 10.23 22.94 19.79
C ALA A 190 10.59 24.25 19.08
N LEU A 191 9.66 25.19 18.97
CA LEU A 191 9.90 26.49 18.34
C LEU A 191 10.90 27.35 19.12
N GLU A 192 10.85 27.36 20.45
CA GLU A 192 11.70 28.18 21.31
C GLU A 192 13.11 27.57 21.48
N THR A 193 13.20 26.27 21.77
CA THR A 193 14.45 25.64 22.20
C THR A 193 15.07 24.72 21.11
N GLY A 194 14.32 24.41 20.05
CA GLY A 194 14.75 23.50 18.97
C GLY A 194 14.09 22.13 19.00
N GLU A 195 13.65 21.66 20.18
CA GLU A 195 12.96 20.37 20.33
C GLU A 195 11.87 20.44 21.40
N GLY A 196 10.81 19.63 21.21
CA GLY A 196 9.77 19.38 22.19
C GLY A 196 9.41 17.89 22.23
N ALA A 197 8.87 17.40 23.35
CA ALA A 197 8.53 16.01 23.54
C ALA A 197 7.02 15.81 23.64
N ILE A 198 6.45 14.98 22.80
CA ILE A 198 5.05 14.54 22.85
C ILE A 198 5.01 13.11 23.40
N GLN A 199 4.16 12.89 24.42
CA GLN A 199 3.86 11.56 24.92
C GLN A 199 2.65 11.04 24.16
N ASP A 200 2.88 10.10 23.27
CA ASP A 200 1.87 9.40 22.50
C ASP A 200 2.08 7.87 22.69
N TRP A 201 1.97 7.05 21.68
CA TRP A 201 2.32 5.62 21.71
C TRP A 201 3.81 5.39 22.06
N ALA A 202 4.65 6.39 21.90
CA ALA A 202 6.03 6.50 22.36
C ALA A 202 6.33 7.94 22.74
N THR A 203 7.52 8.22 23.28
CA THR A 203 8.02 9.58 23.38
C THR A 203 8.49 10.03 22.00
N LEU A 204 7.76 10.98 21.41
CA LEU A 204 8.09 11.58 20.11
C LEU A 204 8.83 12.90 20.37
N LEU A 205 10.06 13.01 19.87
CA LEU A 205 10.83 14.26 19.90
C LEU A 205 10.58 15.01 18.58
N ILE A 206 9.83 16.11 18.64
CA ILE A 206 9.55 16.96 17.48
C ILE A 206 10.58 18.09 17.39
N THR A 207 11.18 18.26 16.22
CA THR A 207 12.15 19.35 16.00
C THR A 207 11.46 20.63 15.55
N ARG A 208 12.16 21.76 15.68
CA ARG A 208 11.68 23.05 15.15
C ARG A 208 11.39 22.98 13.66
N GLU A 209 12.26 22.35 12.89
CA GLU A 209 12.13 22.18 11.45
C GLU A 209 10.88 21.36 11.11
N HIS A 210 10.61 20.32 11.89
CA HIS A 210 9.40 19.50 11.72
C HIS A 210 8.14 20.33 11.90
N VAL A 211 8.07 21.14 12.96
CA VAL A 211 6.91 22.01 13.27
C VAL A 211 6.73 23.08 12.19
N LEU A 212 7.79 23.82 11.86
CA LEU A 212 7.75 24.87 10.84
C LEU A 212 7.44 24.29 9.45
N GLY A 213 7.92 23.08 9.19
CA GLY A 213 7.71 22.36 7.93
C GLY A 213 6.26 21.94 7.66
N MET A 214 5.35 22.11 8.62
CA MET A 214 3.92 21.81 8.45
C MET A 214 3.08 23.04 8.06
N ILE A 215 3.67 24.23 8.07
CA ILE A 215 2.94 25.50 7.93
C ILE A 215 2.96 25.97 6.47
N GLY A 216 1.84 26.51 6.00
CA GLY A 216 1.77 27.20 4.71
C GLY A 216 1.44 26.32 3.51
N PHE A 217 0.98 25.09 3.75
CA PHE A 217 0.56 24.16 2.68
C PHE A 217 -0.96 24.15 2.50
N ASP A 218 -1.38 23.96 1.25
CA ASP A 218 -2.76 23.70 0.85
C ASP A 218 -2.81 22.49 -0.10
N PRO A 219 -2.78 21.26 0.45
CA PRO A 219 -2.84 20.05 -0.37
C PRO A 219 -4.15 19.90 -1.16
N LEU A 220 -5.19 20.64 -0.80
CA LEU A 220 -6.49 20.57 -1.47
C LEU A 220 -6.56 21.41 -2.76
N ARG A 221 -5.60 22.31 -3.03
CA ARG A 221 -5.62 23.22 -4.19
C ARG A 221 -5.72 22.53 -5.56
N GLY A 222 -5.26 21.28 -5.64
CA GLY A 222 -5.33 20.46 -6.86
C GLY A 222 -6.59 19.64 -7.01
N LEU A 223 -7.35 19.48 -5.92
CA LEU A 223 -8.50 18.58 -5.87
C LEU A 223 -9.57 18.86 -6.95
N PRO A 224 -9.92 20.11 -7.27
CA PRO A 224 -10.88 20.39 -8.35
C PRO A 224 -10.41 19.94 -9.74
N ARG A 225 -9.12 19.73 -9.94
CA ARG A 225 -8.55 19.25 -11.21
C ARG A 225 -8.35 17.74 -11.24
N TYR A 226 -8.38 17.09 -10.09
CA TYR A 226 -8.25 15.63 -10.00
C TYR A 226 -9.46 14.94 -10.63
N ARG A 227 -9.22 14.04 -11.57
CA ARG A 227 -10.26 13.30 -12.33
C ARG A 227 -10.30 11.82 -12.00
N GLY A 228 -9.37 11.32 -11.17
CA GLY A 228 -9.34 9.95 -10.72
C GLY A 228 -10.47 9.62 -9.74
N ALA A 229 -10.58 8.34 -9.40
CA ALA A 229 -11.52 7.86 -8.40
C ALA A 229 -10.99 8.16 -6.98
N LEU A 230 -11.86 8.54 -6.04
CA LEU A 230 -11.51 8.84 -4.66
C LEU A 230 -12.40 8.06 -3.69
N LEU A 231 -11.77 7.32 -2.78
CA LEU A 231 -12.41 6.66 -1.65
C LEU A 231 -11.80 7.19 -0.34
N SER A 232 -12.64 7.65 0.58
CA SER A 232 -12.24 7.95 1.96
C SER A 232 -12.88 6.96 2.91
N LEU A 233 -12.06 6.28 3.71
CA LEU A 233 -12.46 5.34 4.75
C LEU A 233 -12.08 5.90 6.11
N ARG A 234 -13.02 5.90 7.06
CA ARG A 234 -12.81 6.49 8.38
C ARG A 234 -13.57 5.73 9.45
N GLY A 235 -13.04 5.69 10.66
CA GLY A 235 -13.74 5.22 11.84
C GLY A 235 -14.71 6.26 12.40
N SER A 236 -15.83 5.83 12.98
CA SER A 236 -16.74 6.76 13.68
C SER A 236 -16.19 7.23 15.02
N GLU A 237 -15.25 6.49 15.62
CA GLU A 237 -14.58 6.80 16.87
C GLU A 237 -13.17 7.40 16.64
N ASP A 238 -12.87 7.77 15.41
CA ASP A 238 -11.61 8.41 15.05
C ASP A 238 -11.53 9.81 15.65
N SER A 239 -10.53 10.04 16.51
CA SER A 239 -10.28 11.30 17.21
C SER A 239 -9.60 12.37 16.34
N VAL A 240 -9.04 12.00 15.19
CA VAL A 240 -8.44 12.94 14.24
C VAL A 240 -9.55 13.78 13.60
N PRO A 241 -9.31 15.06 13.24
CA PRO A 241 -10.32 15.93 12.66
C PRO A 241 -11.09 15.27 11.53
N GLN A 242 -12.42 15.28 11.64
CA GLN A 242 -13.28 14.73 10.59
C GLN A 242 -13.42 15.75 9.46
N HIS A 243 -13.22 15.27 8.25
CA HIS A 243 -13.41 16.12 7.08
C HIS A 243 -14.89 16.24 6.74
N ASP A 244 -15.29 17.42 6.35
CA ASP A 244 -16.58 17.55 5.67
C ASP A 244 -16.50 16.78 4.34
N PRO A 245 -17.37 15.78 4.13
CA PRO A 245 -17.45 15.08 2.83
C PRO A 245 -17.60 16.03 1.64
N LYS A 246 -18.11 17.24 1.85
CA LYS A 246 -18.21 18.27 0.81
C LYS A 246 -16.83 18.74 0.30
N ILE A 247 -15.80 18.70 1.15
CA ILE A 247 -14.43 19.03 0.72
C ILE A 247 -13.97 18.02 -0.32
N LEU A 248 -14.13 16.74 -0.03
CA LEU A 248 -13.73 15.68 -0.94
C LEU A 248 -14.55 15.66 -2.24
N LYS A 249 -15.83 16.10 -2.18
CA LYS A 249 -16.68 16.26 -3.36
C LYS A 249 -16.22 17.39 -4.31
N GLN A 250 -15.26 18.21 -3.91
CA GLN A 250 -14.64 19.17 -4.82
C GLN A 250 -13.73 18.50 -5.86
N ALA A 251 -13.34 17.23 -5.64
CA ALA A 251 -12.63 16.47 -6.65
C ALA A 251 -13.45 16.42 -7.94
N GLY A 252 -12.78 16.69 -9.05
CA GLY A 252 -13.42 16.74 -10.36
C GLY A 252 -13.72 15.38 -10.97
N GLY A 253 -13.40 14.27 -10.29
CA GLY A 253 -13.70 12.92 -10.70
C GLY A 253 -15.18 12.58 -10.53
N THR A 254 -15.64 11.55 -11.24
CA THR A 254 -17.06 11.12 -11.21
C THR A 254 -17.31 10.02 -10.16
N ARG A 255 -16.26 9.36 -9.66
CA ARG A 255 -16.38 8.29 -8.68
C ARG A 255 -15.74 8.73 -7.36
N LEU A 256 -16.60 9.22 -6.46
CA LEU A 256 -16.22 9.76 -5.16
C LEU A 256 -17.05 9.06 -4.09
N GLU A 257 -16.38 8.38 -3.14
CA GLU A 257 -17.04 7.68 -2.05
C GLU A 257 -16.42 8.07 -0.71
N TYR A 258 -17.28 8.27 0.28
CA TYR A 258 -16.93 8.48 1.68
C TYR A 258 -17.66 7.45 2.52
N ARG A 259 -16.92 6.65 3.29
CA ARG A 259 -17.46 5.57 4.10
C ARG A 259 -16.98 5.68 5.54
N ILE A 260 -17.92 5.56 6.48
CA ILE A 260 -17.65 5.52 7.91
C ILE A 260 -17.81 4.09 8.42
N LEU A 261 -16.80 3.56 9.09
CA LEU A 261 -16.84 2.28 9.78
C LEU A 261 -17.28 2.54 11.23
N GLN A 262 -18.54 2.18 11.53
CA GLN A 262 -19.11 2.38 12.86
C GLN A 262 -18.34 1.60 13.92
N GLY A 263 -17.91 2.27 15.00
CA GLY A 263 -17.16 1.72 16.12
C GLY A 263 -15.67 1.51 15.86
N ALA A 264 -15.15 1.93 14.70
CA ALA A 264 -13.71 1.90 14.44
C ALA A 264 -13.04 3.19 14.94
N ASP A 265 -11.85 3.05 15.52
CA ASP A 265 -10.97 4.15 15.93
C ASP A 265 -10.08 4.63 14.78
N HIS A 266 -9.12 5.53 15.10
CA HIS A 266 -8.17 6.10 14.14
C HIS A 266 -7.34 5.05 13.41
N ILE A 267 -6.92 3.99 14.11
CA ILE A 267 -6.07 2.92 13.60
C ILE A 267 -6.88 1.66 13.23
N PHE A 268 -8.21 1.79 13.10
CA PHE A 268 -9.13 0.70 12.78
C PHE A 268 -9.04 -0.48 13.75
N ASN A 269 -8.76 -0.19 15.04
CA ASN A 269 -8.60 -1.16 16.12
C ASN A 269 -7.58 -2.26 15.75
N ALA A 270 -6.47 -1.89 15.12
CA ALA A 270 -5.50 -2.80 14.54
C ALA A 270 -4.91 -3.82 15.54
N PHE A 271 -4.92 -3.49 16.85
CA PHE A 271 -4.42 -4.35 17.92
C PHE A 271 -5.50 -5.16 18.63
N ASP A 272 -6.77 -4.98 18.27
CA ASP A 272 -7.87 -5.76 18.85
C ASP A 272 -8.31 -6.87 17.87
N PRO A 273 -7.91 -8.13 18.11
CA PRO A 273 -8.23 -9.23 17.20
C PRO A 273 -9.72 -9.58 17.17
N THR A 274 -10.51 -9.05 18.10
CA THR A 274 -11.97 -9.24 18.12
C THR A 274 -12.69 -8.28 17.18
N LYS A 275 -12.04 -7.18 16.80
CA LYS A 275 -12.54 -6.16 15.89
C LYS A 275 -11.97 -6.41 14.49
N ARG A 276 -12.80 -6.64 13.52
CA ARG A 276 -12.38 -6.94 12.14
C ARG A 276 -12.37 -5.71 11.23
N TYR A 277 -12.07 -4.54 11.79
CA TYR A 277 -12.05 -3.31 10.98
C TYR A 277 -10.85 -3.27 10.04
N GLY A 278 -9.68 -3.75 10.49
CA GLY A 278 -8.49 -3.85 9.65
C GLY A 278 -8.74 -4.71 8.39
N GLU A 279 -9.37 -5.89 8.53
CA GLU A 279 -9.75 -6.73 7.40
C GLU A 279 -10.75 -6.02 6.48
N ARG A 280 -11.71 -5.32 7.06
CA ARG A 280 -12.76 -4.62 6.29
C ARG A 280 -12.20 -3.49 5.46
N ILE A 281 -11.27 -2.67 5.98
CA ILE A 281 -10.66 -1.60 5.19
C ILE A 281 -9.75 -2.15 4.10
N ILE A 282 -8.98 -3.21 4.40
CA ILE A 282 -8.11 -3.88 3.43
C ILE A 282 -8.95 -4.40 2.26
N GLU A 283 -10.04 -5.11 2.53
CA GLU A 283 -10.92 -5.65 1.50
C GLU A 283 -11.57 -4.53 0.67
N GLN A 284 -12.11 -3.50 1.32
CA GLN A 284 -12.74 -2.38 0.63
C GLN A 284 -11.74 -1.62 -0.25
N THR A 285 -10.50 -1.44 0.24
CA THR A 285 -9.44 -0.77 -0.49
C THR A 285 -8.97 -1.59 -1.68
N ALA A 286 -8.73 -2.88 -1.50
CA ALA A 286 -8.30 -3.76 -2.57
C ALA A 286 -9.37 -3.86 -3.69
N SER A 287 -10.64 -4.02 -3.30
CA SER A 287 -11.78 -4.01 -4.23
C SER A 287 -11.93 -2.66 -4.95
N TRP A 288 -11.67 -1.54 -4.25
CA TRP A 288 -11.71 -0.21 -4.87
C TRP A 288 -10.64 -0.07 -5.95
N PHE A 289 -9.40 -0.38 -5.65
CA PHE A 289 -8.30 -0.29 -6.63
C PHE A 289 -8.51 -1.27 -7.80
N GLU A 290 -9.02 -2.47 -7.55
CA GLU A 290 -9.37 -3.42 -8.60
C GLU A 290 -10.38 -2.84 -9.60
N GLN A 291 -11.35 -2.07 -9.13
CA GLN A 291 -12.38 -1.46 -9.96
C GLN A 291 -11.95 -0.14 -10.62
N THR A 292 -10.94 0.55 -10.09
CA THR A 292 -10.55 1.90 -10.49
C THR A 292 -9.18 1.99 -11.15
N LEU A 293 -8.38 0.93 -11.10
CA LEU A 293 -7.16 0.78 -11.89
C LEU A 293 -7.46 -0.19 -13.03
N PRO A 294 -7.80 0.30 -14.23
CA PRO A 294 -8.17 -0.55 -15.34
C PRO A 294 -6.97 -1.39 -15.78
N PRO A 295 -7.19 -2.64 -16.25
CA PRO A 295 -6.12 -3.43 -16.81
C PRO A 295 -5.53 -2.71 -18.03
N ILE A 296 -4.23 -2.90 -18.26
CA ILE A 296 -3.58 -2.42 -19.48
C ILE A 296 -4.33 -3.05 -20.65
N GLN A 297 -5.05 -2.25 -21.42
CA GLN A 297 -5.57 -2.73 -22.69
C GLN A 297 -4.35 -3.06 -23.55
N ALA A 298 -4.25 -4.31 -24.02
CA ALA A 298 -3.29 -4.65 -25.04
C ALA A 298 -3.48 -3.65 -26.16
N GLN A 299 -2.51 -2.76 -26.38
CA GLN A 299 -2.55 -1.84 -27.50
C GLN A 299 -2.72 -2.70 -28.73
N ALA A 300 -3.88 -2.63 -29.35
CA ALA A 300 -4.11 -3.25 -30.63
C ALA A 300 -2.99 -2.74 -31.54
N THR A 301 -2.10 -3.65 -31.91
CA THR A 301 -1.08 -3.40 -32.91
C THR A 301 -1.83 -3.02 -34.17
N ASN A 302 -1.89 -1.73 -34.45
CA ASN A 302 -2.42 -1.20 -35.68
C ASN A 302 -1.49 -1.75 -36.78
N PRO A 303 -1.92 -2.69 -37.64
CA PRO A 303 -1.07 -3.14 -38.72
C PRO A 303 -0.90 -1.94 -39.64
N ARG A 304 0.33 -1.40 -39.67
CA ARG A 304 0.69 -0.36 -40.63
C ARG A 304 0.23 -0.85 -42.00
N GLN A 305 -0.69 -0.13 -42.57
CA GLN A 305 -1.01 -0.23 -43.99
C GLN A 305 0.30 0.00 -44.78
N THR A 306 0.89 -1.07 -45.25
CA THR A 306 1.82 -1.03 -46.35
C THR A 306 0.96 -0.79 -47.58
N THR A 307 0.86 0.46 -48.02
CA THR A 307 0.35 0.82 -49.33
C THR A 307 1.50 0.71 -50.35
N PRO A 308 1.26 0.17 -51.54
CA PRO A 308 2.26 -0.12 -52.54
C PRO A 308 2.90 1.09 -53.19
#